data_4d8e7ec3074957922f9284d65abbeace
#
_entry.id   4d8e7ec3074957922f9284d65abbeace
#
_cell.length_a   1.000
_cell.length_b   1.000
_cell.length_c   1.000
_cell.angle_alpha   90.00
_cell.angle_beta   90.00
_cell.angle_gamma   90.00
#
_symmetry.space_group_name_H-M   'P 1'
#
loop_
_entity.id
_entity.type
_entity.pdbx_description
1 polymer ?
#
loop_
_entity_poly.entity_id
_entity_poly.type
_entity_poly.pdbx_seq_one_letter_code
_entity_poly.pdbx_strand_id
1 'polypeptide(L)'
;MDNGKLGKHISGQFNKELEDLRNKVLIMGGLVEQQIDNAIQALTTGDLELAEMVIKQDNQIDELEMSIDLECTQILALRQPTAIDLRLLLTVSKIINELEIVGDLAERIAKMAIQLSDSDNKNDPFHELQHMSELVKDMLHGALDAFARMNIDNITLITGKDENVDREYSSIVRQLITHMMEDPRNITRMLNMLWTVRAMERIGDHAC
;
A
#
# COMPACT_ATOMS: atom_id res chain seq x y z
N MET A 1 -24.82 22.00 39.39
CA MET A 1 -23.58 21.39 39.88
C MET A 1 -23.10 20.35 38.91
N ASP A 2 -21.87 20.50 38.44
CA ASP A 2 -21.02 19.52 37.72
C ASP A 2 -21.30 19.13 36.25
N ASN A 3 -21.92 19.98 35.43
CA ASN A 3 -21.97 19.79 33.99
C ASN A 3 -20.62 20.07 33.30
N GLY A 4 -19.72 20.83 33.93
CA GLY A 4 -18.42 21.18 33.34
C GLY A 4 -17.38 20.06 33.37
N LYS A 5 -17.46 19.13 34.32
CA LYS A 5 -16.54 17.96 34.39
C LYS A 5 -16.97 16.85 33.45
N LEU A 6 -18.28 16.60 33.28
CA LEU A 6 -18.77 15.60 32.30
C LEU A 6 -18.40 15.99 30.86
N GLY A 7 -18.56 17.24 30.45
CA GLY A 7 -18.22 17.71 29.12
C GLY A 7 -16.73 17.58 28.80
N LYS A 8 -15.83 17.88 29.77
CA LYS A 8 -14.38 17.68 29.62
C LYS A 8 -13.98 16.19 29.52
N HIS A 9 -14.63 15.30 30.27
CA HIS A 9 -14.37 13.86 30.19
C HIS A 9 -14.84 13.25 28.87
N ILE A 10 -16.00 13.65 28.36
CA ILE A 10 -16.53 13.18 27.06
C ILE A 10 -15.67 13.67 25.93
N SER A 11 -15.23 14.93 25.92
CA SER A 11 -14.31 15.50 24.92
C SER A 11 -12.92 14.82 24.97
N GLY A 12 -12.40 14.54 26.16
CA GLY A 12 -11.11 13.85 26.30
C GLY A 12 -11.15 12.40 25.82
N GLN A 13 -12.24 11.68 26.04
CA GLN A 13 -12.41 10.32 25.57
C GLN A 13 -12.56 10.27 24.04
N PHE A 14 -13.33 11.19 23.47
CA PHE A 14 -13.49 11.28 22.01
C PHE A 14 -12.18 11.60 21.29
N ASN A 15 -11.39 12.55 21.81
CA ASN A 15 -10.08 12.85 21.25
C ASN A 15 -9.14 11.63 21.28
N LYS A 16 -9.20 10.84 22.37
CA LYS A 16 -8.44 9.59 22.46
C LYS A 16 -8.89 8.56 21.43
N GLU A 17 -10.20 8.40 21.23
CA GLU A 17 -10.74 7.50 20.19
C GLU A 17 -10.22 7.88 18.79
N LEU A 18 -10.17 9.18 18.44
CA LEU A 18 -9.62 9.65 17.18
C LEU A 18 -8.10 9.42 17.06
N GLU A 19 -7.35 9.59 18.14
CA GLU A 19 -5.92 9.33 18.18
C GLU A 19 -5.61 7.84 18.04
N ASP A 20 -6.35 6.98 18.75
CA ASP A 20 -6.24 5.53 18.65
C ASP A 20 -6.56 5.05 17.22
N LEU A 21 -7.56 5.62 16.58
CA LEU A 21 -7.93 5.35 15.19
C LEU A 21 -6.79 5.72 14.22
N ARG A 22 -6.20 6.92 14.36
CA ARG A 22 -5.05 7.34 13.55
C ARG A 22 -3.85 6.39 13.72
N ASN A 23 -3.58 5.98 14.95
CA ASN A 23 -2.50 5.04 15.23
C ASN A 23 -2.74 3.68 14.55
N LYS A 24 -3.97 3.17 14.52
CA LYS A 24 -4.31 1.95 13.79
C LYS A 24 -4.06 2.07 12.28
N VAL A 25 -4.43 3.19 11.67
CA VAL A 25 -4.14 3.46 10.25
C VAL A 25 -2.64 3.44 9.99
N LEU A 26 -1.83 4.06 10.86
CA LEU A 26 -0.36 4.05 10.70
C LEU A 26 0.25 2.66 10.90
N ILE A 27 -0.32 1.84 11.81
CA ILE A 27 0.09 0.43 11.96
C ILE A 27 -0.23 -0.34 10.68
N MET A 28 -1.44 -0.19 10.13
CA MET A 28 -1.83 -0.81 8.86
C MET A 28 -0.91 -0.39 7.73
N GLY A 29 -0.60 0.92 7.61
CA GLY A 29 0.35 1.45 6.63
C GLY A 29 1.73 0.81 6.74
N GLY A 30 2.28 0.68 7.96
CA GLY A 30 3.58 0.02 8.19
C GLY A 30 3.57 -1.47 7.80
N LEU A 31 2.45 -2.17 8.01
CA LEU A 31 2.30 -3.57 7.56
C LEU A 31 2.27 -3.68 6.04
N VAL A 32 1.58 -2.77 5.37
CA VAL A 32 1.53 -2.71 3.89
C VAL A 32 2.91 -2.39 3.31
N GLU A 33 3.65 -1.42 3.87
CA GLU A 33 5.04 -1.14 3.47
C GLU A 33 5.92 -2.41 3.58
N GLN A 34 5.83 -3.11 4.71
CA GLN A 34 6.57 -4.36 4.92
C GLN A 34 6.13 -5.46 3.95
N GLN A 35 4.85 -5.55 3.64
CA GLN A 35 4.32 -6.54 2.69
C GLN A 35 4.86 -6.30 1.27
N ILE A 36 4.95 -5.04 0.83
CA ILE A 36 5.58 -4.67 -0.45
C ILE A 36 7.05 -5.10 -0.46
N ASP A 37 7.82 -4.78 0.59
CA ASP A 37 9.23 -5.15 0.70
C ASP A 37 9.42 -6.66 0.59
N ASN A 38 8.65 -7.42 1.35
CA ASN A 38 8.73 -8.87 1.36
C ASN A 38 8.32 -9.47 -0.01
N ALA A 39 7.29 -8.93 -0.67
CA ALA A 39 6.86 -9.39 -1.99
C ALA A 39 7.94 -9.16 -3.06
N ILE A 40 8.59 -7.99 -3.05
CA ILE A 40 9.69 -7.68 -3.96
C ILE A 40 10.93 -8.53 -3.66
N GLN A 41 11.27 -8.71 -2.39
CA GLN A 41 12.35 -9.59 -2.00
C GLN A 41 12.09 -11.03 -2.45
N ALA A 42 10.90 -11.57 -2.20
CA ALA A 42 10.52 -12.91 -2.65
C ALA A 42 10.64 -13.06 -4.17
N LEU A 43 10.21 -12.05 -4.93
CA LEU A 43 10.30 -12.03 -6.39
C LEU A 43 11.77 -12.02 -6.88
N THR A 44 12.62 -11.20 -6.27
CA THR A 44 14.01 -11.00 -6.75
C THR A 44 14.95 -12.12 -6.31
N THR A 45 14.67 -12.74 -5.16
CA THR A 45 15.49 -13.84 -4.62
C THR A 45 14.96 -15.24 -4.98
N GLY A 46 13.71 -15.33 -5.46
CA GLY A 46 13.02 -16.61 -5.68
C GLY A 46 12.63 -17.32 -4.37
N ASP A 47 12.48 -16.57 -3.27
CA ASP A 47 12.14 -17.11 -1.95
C ASP A 47 10.63 -17.43 -1.86
N LEU A 48 10.30 -18.71 -2.04
CA LEU A 48 8.93 -19.20 -2.02
C LEU A 48 8.30 -19.14 -0.62
N GLU A 49 9.09 -19.38 0.44
CA GLU A 49 8.58 -19.32 1.81
C GLU A 49 8.19 -17.88 2.17
N LEU A 50 9.00 -16.92 1.76
CA LEU A 50 8.69 -15.50 1.93
C LEU A 50 7.45 -15.09 1.13
N ALA A 51 7.30 -15.56 -0.12
CA ALA A 51 6.12 -15.29 -0.94
C ALA A 51 4.84 -15.85 -0.29
N GLU A 52 4.87 -17.08 0.21
CA GLU A 52 3.73 -17.67 0.94
C GLU A 52 3.41 -16.93 2.24
N MET A 53 4.44 -16.41 2.92
CA MET A 53 4.25 -15.61 4.12
C MET A 53 3.51 -14.31 3.80
N VAL A 54 3.89 -13.61 2.73
CA VAL A 54 3.22 -12.39 2.25
C VAL A 54 1.73 -12.65 1.97
N ILE A 55 1.42 -13.73 1.26
CA ILE A 55 0.04 -14.13 0.95
C ILE A 55 -0.78 -14.38 2.22
N LYS A 56 -0.18 -14.97 3.26
CA LYS A 56 -0.86 -15.22 4.54
C LYS A 56 -1.04 -13.96 5.38
N GLN A 57 -0.09 -13.04 5.30
CA GLN A 57 -0.13 -11.77 6.06
C GLN A 57 -1.20 -10.81 5.56
N ASP A 58 -1.62 -10.95 4.32
CA ASP A 58 -2.67 -10.11 3.72
C ASP A 58 -3.97 -10.16 4.54
N ASN A 59 -4.36 -11.32 5.04
CA ASN A 59 -5.51 -11.43 5.95
C ASN A 59 -5.45 -10.49 7.19
N GLN A 60 -4.25 -10.10 7.64
CA GLN A 60 -4.10 -9.17 8.77
C GLN A 60 -4.45 -7.75 8.35
N ILE A 61 -4.18 -7.39 7.11
CA ILE A 61 -4.52 -6.08 6.54
C ILE A 61 -6.04 -5.98 6.39
N ASP A 62 -6.69 -7.03 5.87
CA ASP A 62 -8.14 -7.13 5.76
C ASP A 62 -8.84 -7.01 7.12
N GLU A 63 -8.35 -7.74 8.13
CA GLU A 63 -8.88 -7.67 9.50
C GLU A 63 -8.74 -6.27 10.11
N LEU A 64 -7.63 -5.58 9.84
CA LEU A 64 -7.41 -4.21 10.29
C LEU A 64 -8.33 -3.24 9.57
N GLU A 65 -8.47 -3.34 8.25
CA GLU A 65 -9.40 -2.54 7.44
C GLU A 65 -10.82 -2.63 8.03
N MET A 66 -11.35 -3.85 8.17
CA MET A 66 -12.68 -4.10 8.71
C MET A 66 -12.84 -3.56 10.15
N SER A 67 -11.80 -3.72 10.99
CA SER A 67 -11.82 -3.23 12.38
C SER A 67 -11.86 -1.71 12.44
N ILE A 68 -11.06 -1.02 11.60
CA ILE A 68 -10.99 0.44 11.56
C ILE A 68 -12.28 1.02 10.99
N ASP A 69 -12.84 0.43 9.93
CA ASP A 69 -14.10 0.89 9.33
C ASP A 69 -15.27 0.75 10.31
N LEU A 70 -15.36 -0.37 11.03
CA LEU A 70 -16.35 -0.57 12.08
C LEU A 70 -16.22 0.48 13.18
N GLU A 71 -15.00 0.80 13.60
CA GLU A 71 -14.74 1.82 14.65
C GLU A 71 -15.11 3.22 14.16
N CYS A 72 -14.80 3.58 12.90
CA CYS A 72 -15.25 4.82 12.26
C CYS A 72 -16.78 4.94 12.30
N THR A 73 -17.48 3.88 11.91
CA THR A 73 -18.93 3.81 11.91
C THR A 73 -19.53 3.97 13.32
N GLN A 74 -18.93 3.32 14.33
CA GLN A 74 -19.35 3.44 15.73
C GLN A 74 -19.15 4.87 16.26
N ILE A 75 -18.02 5.50 15.98
CA ILE A 75 -17.75 6.89 16.37
C ILE A 75 -18.76 7.83 15.73
N LEU A 76 -19.05 7.67 14.43
CA LEU A 76 -20.07 8.46 13.73
C LEU A 76 -21.45 8.34 14.38
N ALA A 77 -21.88 7.11 14.70
CA ALA A 77 -23.19 6.85 15.31
C ALA A 77 -23.32 7.39 16.73
N LEU A 78 -22.27 7.27 17.55
CA LEU A 78 -22.33 7.56 18.98
C LEU A 78 -21.95 9.01 19.34
N ARG A 79 -21.05 9.64 18.56
CA ARG A 79 -20.45 10.93 18.92
C ARG A 79 -21.00 12.12 18.16
N GLN A 80 -21.64 11.91 16.99
CA GLN A 80 -22.13 12.96 16.10
C GLN A 80 -21.05 14.05 15.86
N PRO A 81 -19.91 13.67 15.29
CA PRO A 81 -18.73 14.53 15.17
C PRO A 81 -19.02 15.82 14.38
N THR A 82 -18.33 16.89 14.73
CA THR A 82 -18.41 18.16 14.02
C THR A 82 -17.60 18.15 12.71
N ALA A 83 -17.70 19.21 11.91
CA ALA A 83 -17.18 19.25 10.54
C ALA A 83 -15.70 18.79 10.38
N ILE A 84 -14.81 19.11 11.33
CA ILE A 84 -13.39 18.74 11.26
C ILE A 84 -13.21 17.26 11.59
N ASP A 85 -13.83 16.78 12.67
CA ASP A 85 -13.72 15.39 13.11
C ASP A 85 -14.43 14.44 12.13
N LEU A 86 -15.58 14.86 11.59
CA LEU A 86 -16.27 14.13 10.52
C LEU A 86 -15.36 13.98 9.28
N ARG A 87 -14.66 15.05 8.91
CA ARG A 87 -13.74 15.02 7.78
C ARG A 87 -12.58 14.04 8.01
N LEU A 88 -12.03 14.00 9.23
CA LEU A 88 -10.99 13.02 9.60
C LEU A 88 -11.50 11.58 9.46
N LEU A 89 -12.68 11.25 9.99
CA LEU A 89 -13.25 9.91 9.92
C LEU A 89 -13.49 9.46 8.46
N LEU A 90 -14.03 10.36 7.63
CA LEU A 90 -14.24 10.08 6.21
C LEU A 90 -12.89 9.91 5.45
N THR A 91 -11.86 10.65 5.85
CA THR A 91 -10.51 10.49 5.29
C THR A 91 -9.90 9.16 5.71
N VAL A 92 -10.04 8.78 6.98
CA VAL A 92 -9.58 7.47 7.48
C VAL A 92 -10.23 6.33 6.71
N SER A 93 -11.56 6.34 6.53
CA SER A 93 -12.27 5.29 5.79
C SER A 93 -11.78 5.18 4.32
N LYS A 94 -11.38 6.28 3.70
CA LYS A 94 -10.77 6.24 2.36
C LYS A 94 -9.35 5.67 2.39
N ILE A 95 -8.52 6.12 3.33
CA ILE A 95 -7.12 5.68 3.43
C ILE A 95 -7.03 4.18 3.67
N ILE A 96 -7.87 3.61 4.56
CA ILE A 96 -7.82 2.16 4.83
C ILE A 96 -8.19 1.34 3.60
N ASN A 97 -9.15 1.81 2.81
CA ASN A 97 -9.51 1.16 1.55
C ASN A 97 -8.35 1.23 0.51
N GLU A 98 -7.66 2.38 0.41
CA GLU A 98 -6.48 2.48 -0.46
C GLU A 98 -5.34 1.58 0.03
N LEU A 99 -5.13 1.47 1.36
CA LEU A 99 -4.12 0.60 1.94
C LEU A 99 -4.43 -0.89 1.72
N GLU A 100 -5.70 -1.31 1.82
CA GLU A 100 -6.12 -2.68 1.51
C GLU A 100 -5.84 -3.01 0.04
N ILE A 101 -6.21 -2.13 -0.90
CA ILE A 101 -5.90 -2.32 -2.32
C ILE A 101 -4.40 -2.45 -2.56
N VAL A 102 -3.57 -1.67 -1.86
CA VAL A 102 -2.11 -1.76 -1.94
C VAL A 102 -1.61 -3.10 -1.39
N GLY A 103 -2.20 -3.60 -0.29
CA GLY A 103 -1.94 -4.92 0.27
C GLY A 103 -2.24 -6.03 -0.74
N ASP A 104 -3.43 -6.03 -1.34
CA ASP A 104 -3.85 -6.94 -2.40
C ASP A 104 -2.86 -6.96 -3.58
N LEU A 105 -2.36 -5.79 -3.97
CA LEU A 105 -1.37 -5.68 -5.03
C LEU A 105 -0.02 -6.28 -4.65
N ALA A 106 0.41 -6.11 -3.38
CA ALA A 106 1.62 -6.74 -2.86
C ALA A 106 1.45 -8.27 -2.77
N GLU A 107 0.30 -8.77 -2.31
CA GLU A 107 -0.05 -10.19 -2.34
C GLU A 107 0.01 -10.75 -3.77
N ARG A 108 -0.51 -10.00 -4.74
CA ARG A 108 -0.45 -10.38 -6.15
C ARG A 108 0.98 -10.49 -6.67
N ILE A 109 1.88 -9.57 -6.28
CA ILE A 109 3.31 -9.65 -6.62
C ILE A 109 3.92 -10.95 -6.04
N ALA A 110 3.60 -11.30 -4.80
CA ALA A 110 4.07 -12.54 -4.18
C ALA A 110 3.54 -13.79 -4.92
N LYS A 111 2.28 -13.81 -5.35
CA LYS A 111 1.73 -14.88 -6.20
C LYS A 111 2.48 -14.99 -7.54
N MET A 112 2.87 -13.86 -8.15
CA MET A 112 3.70 -13.87 -9.37
C MET A 112 5.12 -14.38 -9.09
N ALA A 113 5.71 -14.04 -7.93
CA ALA A 113 7.02 -14.58 -7.52
C ALA A 113 7.02 -16.12 -7.50
N ILE A 114 5.98 -16.74 -6.96
CA ILE A 114 5.83 -18.21 -6.99
C ILE A 114 5.77 -18.75 -8.42
N GLN A 115 5.01 -18.10 -9.31
CA GLN A 115 4.90 -18.54 -10.71
C GLN A 115 6.18 -18.34 -11.53
N LEU A 116 7.02 -17.40 -11.12
CA LEU A 116 8.29 -17.08 -11.80
C LEU A 116 9.46 -17.89 -11.29
N SER A 117 9.36 -18.57 -10.14
CA SER A 117 10.45 -19.32 -9.51
C SER A 117 10.90 -20.55 -10.30
N ASP A 118 10.03 -21.11 -11.15
CA ASP A 118 10.30 -22.38 -11.87
C ASP A 118 11.32 -22.25 -13.02
N SER A 119 11.90 -21.05 -13.26
CA SER A 119 12.81 -20.87 -14.39
C SER A 119 13.95 -19.89 -14.08
N ASP A 120 15.18 -20.42 -14.05
CA ASP A 120 16.44 -19.65 -13.99
C ASP A 120 16.64 -18.85 -15.29
N ASN A 121 16.09 -17.68 -15.41
CA ASN A 121 16.38 -16.79 -16.53
C ASN A 121 17.17 -15.56 -16.06
N LYS A 122 18.45 -15.49 -16.45
CA LYS A 122 19.38 -14.42 -16.06
C LYS A 122 19.07 -13.04 -16.68
N ASN A 123 18.07 -12.96 -17.54
CA ASN A 123 17.72 -11.76 -18.31
C ASN A 123 16.45 -11.05 -17.80
N ASP A 124 16.00 -11.38 -16.60
CA ASP A 124 14.83 -10.70 -16.05
C ASP A 124 15.19 -9.27 -15.60
N PRO A 125 14.31 -8.28 -15.79
CA PRO A 125 14.53 -6.89 -15.42
C PRO A 125 14.35 -6.66 -13.92
N PHE A 126 14.93 -7.53 -13.07
CA PHE A 126 14.77 -7.42 -11.61
C PHE A 126 15.40 -6.16 -11.04
N HIS A 127 16.46 -5.64 -11.66
CA HIS A 127 17.09 -4.40 -11.21
C HIS A 127 16.17 -3.19 -11.40
N GLU A 128 15.53 -3.10 -12.56
CA GLU A 128 14.57 -2.04 -12.90
C GLU A 128 13.32 -2.14 -12.00
N LEU A 129 12.86 -3.38 -11.75
CA LEU A 129 11.75 -3.63 -10.81
C LEU A 129 12.09 -3.19 -9.39
N GLN A 130 13.31 -3.46 -8.92
CA GLN A 130 13.77 -3.03 -7.61
C GLN A 130 13.80 -1.50 -7.51
N HIS A 131 14.33 -0.81 -8.53
CA HIS A 131 14.34 0.65 -8.58
C HIS A 131 12.90 1.23 -8.56
N MET A 132 12.00 0.67 -9.38
CA MET A 132 10.59 1.07 -9.40
C MET A 132 9.94 0.86 -8.02
N SER A 133 10.23 -0.25 -7.33
CA SER A 133 9.70 -0.52 -5.99
C SER A 133 10.15 0.51 -4.95
N GLU A 134 11.41 0.97 -5.03
CA GLU A 134 11.93 2.02 -4.14
C GLU A 134 11.17 3.33 -4.33
N LEU A 135 10.87 3.71 -5.59
CA LEU A 135 10.08 4.91 -5.89
C LEU A 135 8.67 4.82 -5.31
N VAL A 136 8.01 3.69 -5.51
CA VAL A 136 6.63 3.45 -5.04
C VAL A 136 6.55 3.44 -3.51
N LYS A 137 7.51 2.80 -2.84
CA LYS A 137 7.60 2.82 -1.37
C LYS A 137 7.81 4.21 -0.81
N ASP A 138 8.70 4.98 -1.44
CA ASP A 138 8.94 6.38 -1.07
C ASP A 138 7.67 7.23 -1.20
N MET A 139 6.80 6.95 -2.19
CA MET A 139 5.52 7.64 -2.36
C MET A 139 4.55 7.25 -1.23
N LEU A 140 4.38 5.95 -0.96
CA LEU A 140 3.52 5.45 0.11
C LEU A 140 3.98 5.98 1.48
N HIS A 141 5.27 5.88 1.78
CA HIS A 141 5.86 6.40 3.02
C HIS A 141 5.59 7.89 3.18
N GLY A 142 5.79 8.67 2.11
CA GLY A 142 5.52 10.11 2.11
C GLY A 142 4.05 10.43 2.37
N ALA A 143 3.11 9.67 1.80
CA ALA A 143 1.68 9.84 2.03
C ALA A 143 1.30 9.50 3.48
N LEU A 144 1.83 8.42 4.04
CA LEU A 144 1.63 8.04 5.44
C LEU A 144 2.22 9.06 6.42
N ASP A 145 3.41 9.62 6.12
CA ASP A 145 4.02 10.68 6.94
C ASP A 145 3.20 11.98 6.88
N ALA A 146 2.67 12.36 5.71
CA ALA A 146 1.78 13.49 5.56
C ALA A 146 0.49 13.31 6.40
N PHE A 147 -0.10 12.11 6.39
CA PHE A 147 -1.25 11.77 7.22
C PHE A 147 -0.88 11.79 8.72
N ALA A 148 0.25 11.20 9.11
CA ALA A 148 0.71 11.17 10.49
C ALA A 148 0.93 12.57 11.07
N ARG A 149 1.46 13.50 10.28
CA ARG A 149 1.70 14.89 10.67
C ARG A 149 0.50 15.81 10.44
N MET A 150 -0.54 15.34 9.77
CA MET A 150 -1.66 16.18 9.31
C MET A 150 -1.16 17.40 8.51
N ASN A 151 -0.14 17.20 7.68
CA ASN A 151 0.52 18.26 6.93
C ASN A 151 0.69 17.83 5.46
N ILE A 152 0.31 18.72 4.55
CA ILE A 152 0.33 18.51 3.09
C ILE A 152 1.46 19.27 2.38
N ASP A 153 2.41 19.87 3.10
CA ASP A 153 3.46 20.74 2.49
C ASP A 153 4.32 19.97 1.46
N ASN A 154 4.49 18.65 1.64
CA ASN A 154 5.28 17.79 0.77
C ASN A 154 4.48 17.04 -0.30
N ILE A 155 3.16 17.26 -0.40
CA ILE A 155 2.30 16.46 -1.30
C ILE A 155 2.71 16.60 -2.77
N THR A 156 3.15 17.77 -3.20
CA THR A 156 3.63 18.00 -4.58
C THR A 156 4.93 17.24 -4.90
N LEU A 157 5.75 16.94 -3.90
CA LEU A 157 6.94 16.10 -4.08
C LEU A 157 6.55 14.62 -4.24
N ILE A 158 5.53 14.18 -3.52
CA ILE A 158 5.03 12.80 -3.59
C ILE A 158 4.39 12.58 -4.96
N THR A 159 3.44 13.42 -5.36
CA THR A 159 2.76 13.31 -6.66
C THR A 159 3.71 13.53 -7.85
N GLY A 160 4.79 14.30 -7.69
CA GLY A 160 5.81 14.46 -8.72
C GLY A 160 6.67 13.20 -8.94
N LYS A 161 6.71 12.26 -8.00
CA LYS A 161 7.38 10.98 -8.18
C LYS A 161 6.62 10.02 -9.09
N ASP A 162 5.31 10.16 -9.20
CA ASP A 162 4.43 9.37 -10.02
C ASP A 162 4.87 9.36 -11.50
N GLU A 163 5.24 10.51 -12.04
CA GLU A 163 5.81 10.60 -13.40
C GLU A 163 7.10 9.77 -13.59
N ASN A 164 7.86 9.52 -12.52
CA ASN A 164 9.04 8.67 -12.57
C ASN A 164 8.64 7.19 -12.61
N VAL A 165 7.64 6.80 -11.80
CA VAL A 165 7.07 5.44 -11.80
C VAL A 165 6.50 5.12 -13.18
N ASP A 166 5.75 6.02 -13.80
CA ASP A 166 5.20 5.87 -15.15
C ASP A 166 6.27 5.68 -16.22
N ARG A 167 7.38 6.42 -16.11
CA ARG A 167 8.52 6.29 -17.04
C ARG A 167 9.20 4.94 -16.88
N GLU A 168 9.45 4.48 -15.66
CA GLU A 168 10.02 3.16 -15.39
C GLU A 168 9.08 2.06 -15.88
N TYR A 169 7.78 2.15 -15.57
CA TYR A 169 6.76 1.24 -16.09
C TYR A 169 6.84 1.12 -17.62
N SER A 170 6.79 2.26 -18.32
CA SER A 170 6.85 2.29 -19.79
C SER A 170 8.16 1.74 -20.36
N SER A 171 9.28 1.89 -19.65
CA SER A 171 10.59 1.36 -20.02
C SER A 171 10.62 -0.16 -19.89
N ILE A 172 10.20 -0.68 -18.74
CA ILE A 172 10.17 -2.11 -18.45
C ILE A 172 9.22 -2.84 -19.42
N VAL A 173 8.02 -2.28 -19.66
CA VAL A 173 7.06 -2.86 -20.61
C VAL A 173 7.66 -3.03 -22.00
N ARG A 174 8.41 -2.04 -22.50
CA ARG A 174 9.09 -2.12 -23.81
C ARG A 174 10.16 -3.22 -23.82
N GLN A 175 10.93 -3.37 -22.75
CA GLN A 175 11.93 -4.44 -22.61
C GLN A 175 11.25 -5.82 -22.64
N LEU A 176 10.17 -6.00 -21.85
CA LEU A 176 9.42 -7.25 -21.80
C LEU A 176 8.85 -7.63 -23.18
N ILE A 177 8.30 -6.66 -23.92
CA ILE A 177 7.81 -6.89 -25.29
C ILE A 177 8.97 -7.32 -26.21
N THR A 178 10.13 -6.70 -26.11
CA THR A 178 11.31 -7.07 -26.89
C THR A 178 11.71 -8.51 -26.60
N HIS A 179 11.78 -8.91 -25.33
CA HIS A 179 12.09 -10.28 -24.94
C HIS A 179 11.06 -11.32 -25.42
N MET A 180 9.76 -10.95 -25.45
CA MET A 180 8.72 -11.80 -26.04
C MET A 180 8.92 -12.00 -27.54
N MET A 181 9.39 -10.97 -28.26
CA MET A 181 9.67 -11.04 -29.71
C MET A 181 10.92 -11.83 -30.01
N GLU A 182 11.97 -11.74 -29.20
CA GLU A 182 13.23 -12.45 -29.36
C GLU A 182 13.08 -13.95 -29.13
N ASP A 183 12.33 -14.36 -28.09
CA ASP A 183 12.07 -15.75 -27.78
C ASP A 183 10.62 -16.00 -27.37
N PRO A 184 9.75 -16.46 -28.27
CA PRO A 184 8.34 -16.73 -27.96
C PRO A 184 8.11 -17.74 -26.84
N ARG A 185 9.09 -18.56 -26.47
CA ARG A 185 8.99 -19.50 -25.33
C ARG A 185 8.91 -18.77 -24.00
N ASN A 186 9.38 -17.54 -23.93
CA ASN A 186 9.37 -16.71 -22.74
C ASN A 186 8.07 -15.90 -22.54
N ILE A 187 7.11 -15.97 -23.47
CA ILE A 187 5.90 -15.13 -23.44
C ILE A 187 5.17 -15.25 -22.09
N THR A 188 4.92 -16.48 -21.62
CA THR A 188 4.21 -16.69 -20.34
C THR A 188 4.93 -16.04 -19.17
N ARG A 189 6.27 -16.18 -19.12
CA ARG A 189 7.10 -15.57 -18.09
C ARG A 189 7.04 -14.04 -18.16
N MET A 190 7.22 -13.48 -19.34
CA MET A 190 7.19 -12.03 -19.55
C MET A 190 5.81 -11.43 -19.25
N LEU A 191 4.74 -12.19 -19.47
CA LEU A 191 3.39 -11.77 -19.05
C LEU A 191 3.25 -11.73 -17.51
N ASN A 192 3.79 -12.70 -16.78
CA ASN A 192 3.80 -12.67 -15.31
C ASN A 192 4.61 -11.47 -14.79
N MET A 193 5.76 -11.17 -15.42
CA MET A 193 6.53 -9.97 -15.12
C MET A 193 5.75 -8.69 -15.43
N LEU A 194 5.02 -8.64 -16.53
CA LEU A 194 4.18 -7.50 -16.90
C LEU A 194 3.07 -7.26 -15.85
N TRP A 195 2.46 -8.32 -15.32
CA TRP A 195 1.47 -8.19 -14.24
C TRP A 195 2.08 -7.68 -12.94
N THR A 196 3.33 -8.08 -12.65
CA THR A 196 4.09 -7.57 -11.50
C THR A 196 4.36 -6.07 -11.64
N VAL A 197 4.88 -5.64 -12.80
CA VAL A 197 5.16 -4.23 -13.10
C VAL A 197 3.89 -3.39 -13.03
N ARG A 198 2.78 -3.92 -13.56
CA ARG A 198 1.48 -3.26 -13.49
C ARG A 198 0.95 -3.14 -12.05
N ALA A 199 1.18 -4.14 -11.22
CA ALA A 199 0.82 -4.07 -9.81
C ALA A 199 1.62 -2.97 -9.09
N MET A 200 2.93 -2.84 -9.38
CA MET A 200 3.77 -1.78 -8.80
C MET A 200 3.31 -0.37 -9.21
N GLU A 201 3.03 -0.16 -10.50
CA GLU A 201 2.53 1.14 -10.97
C GLU A 201 1.22 1.49 -10.25
N ARG A 202 0.29 0.54 -10.12
CA ARG A 202 -0.96 0.76 -9.39
C ARG A 202 -0.75 1.06 -7.91
N ILE A 203 0.25 0.49 -7.25
CA ILE A 203 0.59 0.87 -5.87
C ILE A 203 1.00 2.35 -5.81
N GLY A 204 1.77 2.83 -6.80
CA GLY A 204 2.10 4.25 -6.94
C GLY A 204 0.85 5.14 -7.10
N ASP A 205 -0.06 4.77 -8.00
CA ASP A 205 -1.34 5.44 -8.22
C ASP A 205 -2.14 5.59 -6.92
N HIS A 206 -2.24 4.50 -6.12
CA HIS A 206 -2.98 4.48 -4.85
C HIS A 206 -2.27 5.24 -3.71
N ALA A 207 -0.95 5.49 -3.82
CA ALA A 207 -0.20 6.30 -2.88
C ALA A 207 -0.36 7.83 -3.13
N CYS A 208 -0.94 8.26 -4.27
CA CYS A 208 -1.21 9.64 -4.63
C CYS A 208 -2.60 10.10 -4.21
#